data_2814390f56edaf14ccf36e36e1c8e4f7
#
_entry.id   2814390f56edaf14ccf36e36e1c8e4f7
#
_cell.length_a   1.000
_cell.length_b   1.000
_cell.length_c   1.000
_cell.angle_alpha   90.00
_cell.angle_beta   90.00
_cell.angle_gamma   90.00
#
_symmetry.space_group_name_H-M   'P 1'
#
loop_
_entity.id
_entity.type
_entity.pdbx_description
1 polymer ?
#
loop_
_entity_poly.entity_id
_entity_poly.type
_entity_poly.pdbx_seq_one_letter_code
_entity_poly.pdbx_strand_id
1 'polypeptide(L)'
;MASLKLTKNISNRFGCTLSEFWKALEESPNSMGYILGALSELFLKKHLESKGYEVIRIVEKPAGGNDAKSSEARGDFYVRKKGSKNDAWLVIESKGLKSNSEFRGKKFNNWEKVFRFLAPLAFPKKGIKTTIYKKGYIKYTKAKIAWKANHSGKRFPAFSWNRTNPGPISCDLTGLWKNRKDLELYLSSLPPKAFTEKSYRNCCGAVAVLETHKPNRRAGAKTGKIQAAPLVADFCVLAIDLFLRTGKHEFVFANPHELSHSPTSPEHLYQNYTIDVLIPNKKKARPIISPPWYLGYKDCVKKTKPKYRKLDPTQVDHRQD
;
A
#
# COMPACT_ATOMS: atom_id res chain seq x y z
N MET A 1 -11.56 21.50 28.35
CA MET A 1 -12.84 21.44 27.59
C MET A 1 -12.87 20.28 26.58
N ALA A 2 -11.90 20.07 25.72
CA ALA A 2 -11.91 18.98 24.71
C ALA A 2 -11.96 17.56 25.33
N SER A 3 -11.25 17.31 26.43
CA SER A 3 -11.23 16.01 27.12
C SER A 3 -12.60 15.62 27.70
N LEU A 4 -13.28 16.56 28.35
CA LEU A 4 -14.63 16.35 28.90
C LEU A 4 -15.66 16.04 27.79
N LYS A 5 -15.57 16.73 26.64
CA LYS A 5 -16.46 16.48 25.50
C LYS A 5 -16.21 15.08 24.91
N LEU A 6 -14.94 14.65 24.81
CA LEU A 6 -14.59 13.31 24.33
C LEU A 6 -15.12 12.23 25.27
N THR A 7 -14.89 12.36 26.57
CA THR A 7 -15.36 11.42 27.59
C THR A 7 -16.88 11.27 27.54
N LYS A 8 -17.62 12.40 27.46
CA LYS A 8 -19.07 12.38 27.34
C LYS A 8 -19.55 11.70 26.05
N ASN A 9 -18.87 11.96 24.92
CA ASN A 9 -19.20 11.32 23.64
C ASN A 9 -18.97 9.79 23.69
N ILE A 10 -17.87 9.34 24.28
CA ILE A 10 -17.60 7.90 24.46
C ILE A 10 -18.66 7.27 25.34
N SER A 11 -18.95 7.86 26.51
CA SER A 11 -19.98 7.34 27.41
C SER A 11 -21.35 7.27 26.76
N ASN A 12 -21.78 8.33 26.09
CA ASN A 12 -23.10 8.39 25.45
C ASN A 12 -23.23 7.40 24.27
N ARG A 13 -22.14 7.18 23.51
CA ARG A 13 -22.20 6.39 22.28
C ARG A 13 -21.93 4.90 22.49
N PHE A 14 -21.14 4.56 23.51
CA PHE A 14 -20.65 3.19 23.73
C PHE A 14 -21.01 2.65 25.12
N GLY A 15 -21.59 3.46 26.01
CA GLY A 15 -22.00 3.03 27.36
C GLY A 15 -20.82 2.66 28.27
N CYS A 16 -19.62 3.20 28.02
CA CYS A 16 -18.41 2.87 28.77
C CYS A 16 -17.57 4.12 29.04
N THR A 17 -16.60 4.00 29.94
CA THR A 17 -15.61 5.04 30.20
C THR A 17 -14.56 5.10 29.09
N LEU A 18 -13.84 6.22 28.99
CA LEU A 18 -12.72 6.36 28.05
C LEU A 18 -11.62 5.31 28.29
N SER A 19 -11.36 4.93 29.54
CA SER A 19 -10.38 3.90 29.91
C SER A 19 -10.81 2.51 29.43
N GLU A 20 -12.08 2.13 29.65
CA GLU A 20 -12.63 0.86 29.18
C GLU A 20 -12.66 0.80 27.65
N PHE A 21 -13.05 1.90 27.00
CA PHE A 21 -13.00 2.00 25.54
C PHE A 21 -11.58 1.78 25.00
N TRP A 22 -10.58 2.44 25.60
CA TRP A 22 -9.20 2.28 25.22
C TRP A 22 -8.68 0.86 25.42
N LYS A 23 -8.97 0.26 26.60
CA LYS A 23 -8.61 -1.12 26.89
C LYS A 23 -9.20 -2.12 25.91
N ALA A 24 -10.48 -1.95 25.54
CA ALA A 24 -11.13 -2.78 24.53
C ALA A 24 -10.44 -2.69 23.17
N LEU A 25 -9.93 -1.50 22.79
CA LEU A 25 -9.17 -1.34 21.55
C LEU A 25 -7.78 -2.02 21.62
N GLU A 26 -7.09 -1.91 22.75
CA GLU A 26 -5.77 -2.56 22.94
C GLU A 26 -5.90 -4.10 22.91
N GLU A 27 -6.98 -4.65 23.45
CA GLU A 27 -7.29 -6.07 23.46
C GLU A 27 -7.81 -6.58 22.10
N SER A 28 -8.21 -5.67 21.19
CA SER A 28 -8.74 -5.99 19.86
C SER A 28 -7.85 -5.49 18.72
N PRO A 29 -6.86 -6.29 18.25
CA PRO A 29 -5.97 -5.88 17.18
C PRO A 29 -6.67 -5.50 15.87
N ASN A 30 -7.82 -6.11 15.59
CA ASN A 30 -8.61 -5.79 14.39
C ASN A 30 -9.25 -4.40 14.51
N SER A 31 -9.86 -4.07 15.67
CA SER A 31 -10.46 -2.76 15.93
C SER A 31 -9.41 -1.65 15.86
N MET A 32 -8.24 -1.88 16.46
CA MET A 32 -7.11 -0.96 16.35
C MET A 32 -6.68 -0.76 14.88
N GLY A 33 -6.68 -1.82 14.08
CA GLY A 33 -6.39 -1.74 12.65
C GLY A 33 -7.37 -0.87 11.88
N TYR A 34 -8.67 -0.94 12.19
CA TYR A 34 -9.70 -0.06 11.60
C TYR A 34 -9.49 1.39 11.99
N ILE A 35 -9.19 1.67 13.27
CA ILE A 35 -8.93 3.04 13.74
C ILE A 35 -7.69 3.62 13.06
N LEU A 36 -6.59 2.86 12.96
CA LEU A 36 -5.39 3.30 12.24
C LEU A 36 -5.68 3.57 10.77
N GLY A 37 -6.54 2.77 10.13
CA GLY A 37 -7.00 3.02 8.77
C GLY A 37 -7.76 4.35 8.65
N ALA A 38 -8.76 4.56 9.51
CA ALA A 38 -9.54 5.80 9.53
C ALA A 38 -8.70 7.04 9.83
N LEU A 39 -7.71 6.93 10.73
CA LEU A 39 -6.75 8.01 11.00
C LEU A 39 -5.86 8.30 9.78
N SER A 40 -5.38 7.26 9.10
CA SER A 40 -4.59 7.41 7.87
C SER A 40 -5.39 8.20 6.81
N GLU A 41 -6.66 7.85 6.59
CA GLU A 41 -7.54 8.56 5.66
C GLU A 41 -7.76 10.03 6.07
N LEU A 42 -8.06 10.28 7.36
CA LEU A 42 -8.26 11.64 7.87
C LEU A 42 -7.01 12.50 7.68
N PHE A 43 -5.84 11.98 8.01
CA PHE A 43 -4.59 12.73 7.87
C PHE A 43 -4.16 12.87 6.41
N LEU A 44 -4.46 11.90 5.54
CA LEU A 44 -4.26 12.05 4.10
C LEU A 44 -5.12 13.19 3.53
N LYS A 45 -6.41 13.25 3.88
CA LYS A 45 -7.30 14.37 3.50
C LYS A 45 -6.69 15.71 3.93
N LYS A 46 -6.36 15.87 5.20
CA LYS A 46 -5.73 17.10 5.73
C LYS A 46 -4.42 17.45 5.01
N HIS A 47 -3.58 16.44 4.75
CA HIS A 47 -2.33 16.64 4.02
C HIS A 47 -2.55 17.17 2.61
N LEU A 48 -3.48 16.60 1.86
CA LEU A 48 -3.77 17.03 0.49
C LEU A 48 -4.43 18.42 0.46
N GLU A 49 -5.39 18.67 1.35
CA GLU A 49 -6.05 19.98 1.48
C GLU A 49 -5.04 21.08 1.81
N SER A 50 -4.10 20.83 2.73
CA SER A 50 -3.02 21.77 3.06
C SER A 50 -2.08 22.07 1.89
N LYS A 51 -2.05 21.21 0.87
CA LYS A 51 -1.28 21.39 -0.38
C LYS A 51 -2.10 22.01 -1.52
N GLY A 52 -3.33 22.47 -1.23
CA GLY A 52 -4.18 23.16 -2.18
C GLY A 52 -4.99 22.25 -3.10
N TYR A 53 -5.29 21.04 -2.64
CA TYR A 53 -6.21 20.14 -3.33
C TYR A 53 -7.60 20.19 -2.71
N GLU A 54 -8.62 19.94 -3.51
CA GLU A 54 -9.97 19.62 -3.10
C GLU A 54 -10.07 18.11 -2.95
N VAL A 55 -10.62 17.63 -1.81
CA VAL A 55 -10.67 16.23 -1.45
C VAL A 55 -12.08 15.87 -1.01
N ILE A 56 -12.72 14.97 -1.75
CA ILE A 56 -14.08 14.50 -1.51
C ILE A 56 -14.04 13.03 -1.15
N ARG A 57 -14.65 12.63 -0.02
CA ARG A 57 -14.72 11.25 0.41
C ARG A 57 -15.66 10.43 -0.47
N ILE A 58 -15.24 9.23 -0.82
CA ILE A 58 -16.06 8.24 -1.53
C ILE A 58 -16.81 7.41 -0.49
N VAL A 59 -18.10 7.14 -0.72
CA VAL A 59 -18.92 6.28 0.14
C VAL A 59 -18.33 4.88 0.15
N GLU A 60 -18.06 4.37 1.35
CA GLU A 60 -17.73 2.96 1.53
C GLU A 60 -18.93 2.10 1.09
N LYS A 61 -18.72 1.24 0.10
CA LYS A 61 -19.75 0.32 -0.32
C LYS A 61 -19.99 -0.73 0.75
N PRO A 62 -21.26 -1.00 1.13
CA PRO A 62 -21.57 -2.10 1.99
C PRO A 62 -21.04 -3.40 1.36
N ALA A 63 -20.36 -4.21 2.17
CA ALA A 63 -19.86 -5.51 1.77
C ALA A 63 -21.04 -6.37 1.29
N GLY A 64 -21.12 -6.66 -0.03
CA GLY A 64 -22.12 -7.58 -0.57
C GLY A 64 -22.95 -7.11 -1.77
N GLY A 65 -22.83 -5.87 -2.22
CA GLY A 65 -23.55 -5.40 -3.43
C GLY A 65 -23.06 -6.12 -4.70
N ASN A 66 -23.98 -6.85 -5.37
CA ASN A 66 -23.68 -7.60 -6.60
C ASN A 66 -23.57 -6.71 -7.84
N ASP A 67 -23.88 -5.41 -7.73
CA ASP A 67 -24.15 -4.52 -8.88
C ASP A 67 -23.10 -3.43 -9.04
N ALA A 68 -21.83 -3.72 -8.70
CA ALA A 68 -20.75 -2.79 -8.99
C ALA A 68 -20.58 -2.63 -10.50
N LYS A 69 -21.09 -1.52 -11.04
CA LYS A 69 -20.80 -1.11 -12.42
C LYS A 69 -19.28 -0.98 -12.58
N SER A 70 -18.74 -1.45 -13.70
CA SER A 70 -17.30 -1.43 -13.98
C SER A 70 -16.68 -0.01 -14.03
N SER A 71 -17.52 1.03 -14.00
CA SER A 71 -17.13 2.45 -14.00
C SER A 71 -16.98 3.06 -12.60
N GLU A 72 -17.40 2.36 -11.53
CA GLU A 72 -17.36 2.90 -10.18
C GLU A 72 -15.93 3.03 -9.66
N ALA A 73 -15.63 4.19 -9.08
CA ALA A 73 -14.40 4.39 -8.32
C ALA A 73 -14.47 3.58 -7.01
N ARG A 74 -13.40 2.90 -6.67
CA ARG A 74 -13.29 2.10 -5.44
C ARG A 74 -12.06 2.51 -4.64
N GLY A 75 -11.86 3.81 -4.49
CA GLY A 75 -10.86 4.37 -3.60
C GLY A 75 -11.53 5.09 -2.44
N ASP A 76 -10.75 5.74 -1.61
CA ASP A 76 -11.22 6.46 -0.44
C ASP A 76 -11.59 7.91 -0.76
N PHE A 77 -10.93 8.52 -1.77
CA PHE A 77 -11.12 9.94 -2.10
C PHE A 77 -11.09 10.23 -3.60
N TYR A 78 -11.94 11.18 -4.00
CA TYR A 78 -11.75 11.98 -5.20
C TYR A 78 -10.87 13.18 -4.87
N VAL A 79 -9.85 13.45 -5.70
CA VAL A 79 -8.90 14.54 -5.48
C VAL A 79 -8.65 15.32 -6.78
N ARG A 80 -8.72 16.66 -6.70
CA ARG A 80 -8.32 17.55 -7.79
C ARG A 80 -7.63 18.81 -7.25
N LYS A 81 -7.00 19.58 -8.10
CA LYS A 81 -6.47 20.90 -7.72
C LYS A 81 -7.63 21.82 -7.36
N LYS A 82 -7.56 22.50 -6.21
CA LYS A 82 -8.58 23.47 -5.78
C LYS A 82 -8.72 24.58 -6.81
N GLY A 83 -9.97 24.95 -7.14
CA GLY A 83 -10.29 25.95 -8.15
C GLY A 83 -10.19 25.46 -9.60
N SER A 84 -9.96 24.18 -9.85
CA SER A 84 -10.05 23.59 -11.19
C SER A 84 -11.49 23.66 -11.70
N LYS A 85 -11.67 24.20 -12.93
CA LYS A 85 -13.01 24.31 -13.57
C LYS A 85 -13.46 23.03 -14.27
N ASN A 86 -12.54 22.11 -14.55
CA ASN A 86 -12.85 20.86 -15.23
C ASN A 86 -13.21 19.75 -14.24
N ASP A 87 -14.11 18.86 -14.64
CA ASP A 87 -14.51 17.67 -13.87
C ASP A 87 -13.51 16.52 -14.08
N ALA A 88 -12.23 16.80 -13.74
CA ALA A 88 -11.13 15.86 -13.87
C ALA A 88 -10.55 15.52 -12.49
N TRP A 89 -10.89 14.35 -11.98
CA TRP A 89 -10.53 13.88 -10.65
C TRP A 89 -9.59 12.69 -10.70
N LEU A 90 -8.73 12.57 -9.71
CA LEU A 90 -7.98 11.35 -9.43
C LEU A 90 -8.63 10.63 -8.24
N VAL A 91 -8.77 9.33 -8.35
CA VAL A 91 -9.22 8.49 -7.24
C VAL A 91 -8.00 8.00 -6.48
N ILE A 92 -8.00 8.22 -5.17
CA ILE A 92 -6.91 7.83 -4.27
C ILE A 92 -7.38 6.75 -3.31
N GLU A 93 -6.59 5.70 -3.16
CA GLU A 93 -6.71 4.68 -2.13
C GLU A 93 -5.67 4.95 -1.05
N SER A 94 -6.08 4.96 0.21
CA SER A 94 -5.22 5.10 1.39
C SER A 94 -4.92 3.75 2.02
N LYS A 95 -3.67 3.52 2.36
CA LYS A 95 -3.26 2.33 3.12
C LYS A 95 -2.24 2.72 4.17
N GLY A 96 -2.33 2.10 5.35
CA GLY A 96 -1.29 2.19 6.36
C GLY A 96 -0.29 1.03 6.26
N LEU A 97 0.94 1.26 6.70
CA LEU A 97 1.90 0.18 6.92
C LEU A 97 1.41 -0.76 8.03
N LYS A 98 1.73 -2.04 7.91
CA LYS A 98 1.42 -3.06 8.91
C LYS A 98 2.70 -3.78 9.31
N SER A 99 2.92 -3.95 10.59
CA SER A 99 4.09 -4.69 11.11
C SER A 99 4.00 -6.22 10.95
N ASN A 100 2.85 -6.72 10.49
CA ASN A 100 2.57 -8.17 10.45
C ASN A 100 3.44 -8.94 9.46
N SER A 101 3.76 -8.32 8.31
CA SER A 101 4.49 -9.00 7.25
C SER A 101 5.97 -9.17 7.56
N GLU A 102 6.56 -8.26 8.35
CA GLU A 102 7.99 -8.25 8.64
C GLU A 102 8.32 -8.97 9.94
N PHE A 103 7.60 -8.64 11.03
CA PHE A 103 8.00 -9.03 12.38
C PHE A 103 7.11 -10.10 13.00
N ARG A 104 5.79 -10.06 12.86
CA ARG A 104 4.90 -11.11 13.36
C ARG A 104 5.12 -12.44 12.66
N GLY A 105 5.42 -12.42 11.37
CA GLY A 105 5.82 -13.61 10.61
C GLY A 105 7.27 -14.02 10.83
N LYS A 106 8.03 -13.35 11.71
CA LYS A 106 9.47 -13.57 11.95
C LYS A 106 10.31 -13.53 10.67
N LYS A 107 9.87 -12.78 9.65
CA LYS A 107 10.53 -12.73 8.33
C LYS A 107 11.83 -11.97 8.36
N PHE A 108 11.89 -10.88 9.16
CA PHE A 108 13.02 -9.94 9.22
C PHE A 108 13.54 -9.72 10.63
N ASN A 109 13.44 -10.74 11.48
CA ASN A 109 13.82 -10.63 12.87
C ASN A 109 15.34 -10.78 13.14
N ASN A 110 16.14 -10.97 12.09
CA ASN A 110 17.59 -10.95 12.14
C ASN A 110 18.19 -10.53 10.79
N TRP A 111 19.47 -10.18 10.79
CA TRP A 111 20.17 -9.68 9.62
C TRP A 111 20.27 -10.74 8.50
N GLU A 112 20.42 -12.01 8.80
CA GLU A 112 20.53 -13.08 7.80
C GLU A 112 19.25 -13.24 6.99
N LYS A 113 18.08 -13.10 7.63
CA LYS A 113 16.80 -13.16 6.93
C LYS A 113 16.60 -11.95 6.03
N VAL A 114 16.98 -10.76 6.51
CA VAL A 114 16.95 -9.53 5.70
C VAL A 114 17.94 -9.65 4.54
N PHE A 115 19.15 -10.15 4.77
CA PHE A 115 20.12 -10.40 3.72
C PHE A 115 19.57 -11.37 2.65
N ARG A 116 19.01 -12.50 3.07
CA ARG A 116 18.38 -13.46 2.12
C ARG A 116 17.26 -12.84 1.30
N PHE A 117 16.54 -11.90 1.87
CA PHE A 117 15.50 -11.16 1.17
C PHE A 117 16.09 -10.12 0.20
N LEU A 118 17.03 -9.30 0.65
CA LEU A 118 17.56 -8.17 -0.13
C LEU A 118 18.61 -8.60 -1.19
N ALA A 119 19.46 -9.56 -0.89
CA ALA A 119 20.59 -9.90 -1.76
C ALA A 119 20.20 -10.33 -3.19
N PRO A 120 19.14 -11.13 -3.42
CA PRO A 120 18.69 -11.44 -4.78
C PRO A 120 18.22 -10.23 -5.57
N LEU A 121 17.88 -9.15 -4.90
CA LEU A 121 17.26 -7.95 -5.40
C LEU A 121 18.30 -6.88 -5.69
N ALA A 122 19.27 -6.74 -4.80
CA ALA A 122 20.43 -5.87 -4.99
C ALA A 122 21.42 -6.46 -6.02
N PHE A 123 21.55 -7.79 -6.05
CA PHE A 123 22.50 -8.51 -6.90
C PHE A 123 21.79 -9.62 -7.69
N PRO A 124 20.94 -9.28 -8.65
CA PRO A 124 20.27 -10.28 -9.48
C PRO A 124 21.33 -11.03 -10.32
N LYS A 125 21.42 -12.35 -10.15
CA LYS A 125 22.30 -13.18 -11.01
C LYS A 125 21.88 -13.02 -12.47
N LYS A 126 22.85 -12.82 -13.38
CA LYS A 126 22.61 -12.93 -14.84
C LYS A 126 21.92 -14.29 -15.08
N GLY A 127 20.74 -14.32 -15.65
CA GLY A 127 19.95 -15.55 -15.84
C GLY A 127 18.84 -15.79 -14.81
N ILE A 128 18.94 -15.40 -13.54
CA ILE A 128 17.82 -15.49 -12.58
C ILE A 128 16.72 -14.48 -12.90
N LYS A 129 17.07 -13.27 -13.34
CA LYS A 129 16.09 -12.36 -13.97
C LYS A 129 15.30 -13.13 -15.03
N THR A 130 15.96 -13.91 -15.88
CA THR A 130 15.31 -14.68 -16.95
C THR A 130 14.41 -15.79 -16.41
N THR A 131 14.77 -16.47 -15.32
CA THR A 131 13.98 -17.58 -14.76
C THR A 131 12.79 -17.11 -13.93
N ILE A 132 12.97 -16.13 -13.07
CA ILE A 132 11.87 -15.44 -12.36
C ILE A 132 10.94 -14.78 -13.39
N TYR A 133 11.49 -14.21 -14.43
CA TYR A 133 10.84 -13.64 -15.58
C TYR A 133 10.02 -14.65 -16.35
N LYS A 134 10.62 -15.77 -16.77
CA LYS A 134 9.91 -16.84 -17.48
C LYS A 134 8.78 -17.41 -16.63
N LYS A 135 9.02 -17.68 -15.36
CA LYS A 135 7.99 -18.16 -14.43
C LYS A 135 6.86 -17.15 -14.24
N GLY A 136 7.17 -15.87 -14.10
CA GLY A 136 6.19 -14.82 -13.99
C GLY A 136 5.41 -14.63 -15.29
N TYR A 137 6.08 -14.61 -16.44
CA TYR A 137 5.44 -14.52 -17.75
C TYR A 137 4.51 -15.69 -18.03
N ILE A 138 4.90 -16.92 -17.69
CA ILE A 138 4.04 -18.11 -17.82
C ILE A 138 2.77 -17.96 -16.95
N LYS A 139 2.91 -17.50 -15.70
CA LYS A 139 1.77 -17.27 -14.82
C LYS A 139 0.85 -16.17 -15.36
N TYR A 140 1.43 -15.06 -15.82
CA TYR A 140 0.68 -13.98 -16.46
C TYR A 140 -0.09 -14.45 -17.70
N THR A 141 0.57 -15.21 -18.57
CA THR A 141 -0.07 -15.76 -19.79
C THR A 141 -1.21 -16.71 -19.45
N LYS A 142 -1.02 -17.60 -18.48
CA LYS A 142 -2.09 -18.49 -17.99
C LYS A 142 -3.26 -17.70 -17.40
N ALA A 143 -2.98 -16.68 -16.58
CA ALA A 143 -4.01 -15.83 -16.01
C ALA A 143 -4.76 -15.02 -17.08
N LYS A 144 -4.06 -14.53 -18.12
CA LYS A 144 -4.66 -13.84 -19.27
C LYS A 144 -5.60 -14.77 -20.06
N ILE A 145 -5.20 -16.00 -20.29
CA ILE A 145 -6.03 -17.01 -20.98
C ILE A 145 -7.28 -17.31 -20.15
N ALA A 146 -7.12 -17.60 -18.86
CA ALA A 146 -8.24 -17.88 -17.96
C ALA A 146 -9.21 -16.70 -17.85
N TRP A 147 -8.67 -15.47 -17.79
CA TRP A 147 -9.51 -14.26 -17.76
C TRP A 147 -10.31 -14.10 -19.07
N LYS A 148 -9.66 -14.26 -20.23
CA LYS A 148 -10.33 -14.17 -21.52
C LYS A 148 -11.43 -15.23 -21.70
N ALA A 149 -11.22 -16.43 -21.18
CA ALA A 149 -12.22 -17.49 -21.21
C ALA A 149 -13.50 -17.10 -20.44
N ASN A 150 -13.37 -16.32 -19.35
CA ASN A 150 -14.50 -15.87 -18.54
C ASN A 150 -15.04 -14.48 -18.94
N HIS A 151 -14.42 -13.79 -19.91
CA HIS A 151 -14.76 -12.43 -20.32
C HIS A 151 -14.69 -12.30 -21.84
N SER A 152 -15.51 -13.10 -22.54
CA SER A 152 -15.59 -13.10 -24.00
C SER A 152 -15.85 -11.68 -24.53
N GLY A 153 -15.16 -11.31 -25.61
CA GLY A 153 -15.29 -10.00 -26.25
C GLY A 153 -14.66 -8.81 -25.52
N LYS A 154 -14.21 -8.98 -24.25
CA LYS A 154 -13.58 -7.89 -23.50
C LYS A 154 -12.08 -7.84 -23.74
N ARG A 155 -11.53 -6.62 -23.85
CA ARG A 155 -10.09 -6.41 -23.87
C ARG A 155 -9.51 -6.75 -22.51
N PHE A 156 -8.53 -7.67 -22.46
CA PHE A 156 -7.79 -7.94 -21.24
C PHE A 156 -7.16 -6.64 -20.71
N PRO A 157 -7.35 -6.29 -19.44
CA PRO A 157 -6.75 -5.09 -18.87
C PRO A 157 -5.26 -5.08 -19.17
N ALA A 158 -4.76 -4.04 -19.84
CA ALA A 158 -3.35 -3.90 -20.16
C ALA A 158 -2.61 -3.61 -18.87
N PHE A 159 -2.02 -4.64 -18.30
CA PHE A 159 -1.06 -4.47 -17.21
C PHE A 159 0.30 -4.20 -17.84
N SER A 160 0.97 -3.19 -17.37
CA SER A 160 2.39 -3.06 -17.60
C SER A 160 3.11 -4.16 -16.81
N TRP A 161 3.08 -5.39 -17.32
CA TRP A 161 4.04 -6.40 -16.91
C TRP A 161 5.41 -5.84 -17.24
N ASN A 162 5.99 -5.18 -16.27
CA ASN A 162 7.27 -4.54 -16.46
C ASN A 162 8.38 -5.55 -16.18
N ARG A 163 9.25 -5.73 -17.15
CA ARG A 163 10.49 -6.49 -17.02
C ARG A 163 11.39 -6.01 -15.89
N THR A 164 11.29 -4.77 -15.48
CA THR A 164 12.12 -4.17 -14.45
C THR A 164 11.55 -4.31 -13.04
N ASN A 165 10.29 -4.76 -12.88
CA ASN A 165 9.65 -4.90 -11.58
C ASN A 165 9.06 -6.32 -11.37
N PRO A 166 9.90 -7.37 -11.24
CA PRO A 166 9.48 -8.78 -11.32
C PRO A 166 8.97 -9.36 -9.99
N GLY A 167 8.75 -8.58 -8.96
CA GLY A 167 8.40 -9.15 -7.66
C GLY A 167 7.92 -8.12 -6.64
N PRO A 168 7.87 -8.46 -5.35
CA PRO A 168 7.35 -7.61 -4.29
C PRO A 168 8.16 -6.34 -4.02
N ILE A 169 9.15 -6.04 -4.88
CA ILE A 169 10.03 -4.90 -4.73
C ILE A 169 9.60 -3.81 -5.64
N SER A 170 9.26 -2.75 -5.01
CA SER A 170 8.86 -1.53 -5.67
C SER A 170 9.99 -0.52 -5.82
N CYS A 171 11.13 -0.72 -5.19
CA CYS A 171 12.30 0.14 -5.35
C CYS A 171 13.47 -0.62 -6.02
N ASP A 172 14.24 0.08 -6.83
CA ASP A 172 15.47 -0.47 -7.42
C ASP A 172 16.57 -0.46 -6.35
N LEU A 173 17.07 -1.64 -6.02
CA LEU A 173 18.15 -1.82 -5.05
C LEU A 173 19.52 -2.03 -5.72
N THR A 174 19.58 -2.05 -7.06
CA THR A 174 20.85 -2.21 -7.77
C THR A 174 21.76 -1.01 -7.54
N GLY A 175 23.05 -1.28 -7.27
CA GLY A 175 24.04 -0.23 -7.06
C GLY A 175 24.06 0.42 -5.67
N LEU A 176 23.16 0.05 -4.73
CA LEU A 176 23.20 0.55 -3.35
C LEU A 176 24.40 -0.01 -2.56
N TRP A 177 24.82 -1.22 -2.88
CA TRP A 177 26.01 -1.86 -2.32
C TRP A 177 26.91 -2.34 -3.47
N LYS A 178 28.23 -2.34 -3.27
CA LYS A 178 29.20 -2.74 -4.28
C LYS A 178 29.08 -4.23 -4.66
N ASN A 179 28.89 -5.08 -3.66
CA ASN A 179 28.78 -6.52 -3.80
C ASN A 179 27.98 -7.15 -2.65
N ARG A 180 27.77 -8.47 -2.71
CA ARG A 180 27.01 -9.22 -1.69
C ARG A 180 27.66 -9.15 -0.31
N LYS A 181 29.00 -9.19 -0.23
CA LYS A 181 29.75 -9.12 1.03
C LYS A 181 29.58 -7.75 1.68
N ASP A 182 29.54 -6.69 0.89
CA ASP A 182 29.30 -5.32 1.36
C ASP A 182 27.90 -5.16 1.99
N LEU A 183 26.86 -5.74 1.35
CA LEU A 183 25.51 -5.81 1.92
C LEU A 183 25.48 -6.63 3.22
N GLU A 184 26.17 -7.78 3.24
CA GLU A 184 26.25 -8.66 4.41
C GLU A 184 26.91 -7.96 5.60
N LEU A 185 28.09 -7.35 5.38
CA LEU A 185 28.80 -6.58 6.39
C LEU A 185 27.94 -5.41 6.92
N TYR A 186 27.27 -4.71 6.02
CA TYR A 186 26.37 -3.62 6.42
C TYR A 186 25.25 -4.13 7.30
N LEU A 187 24.53 -5.16 6.91
CA LEU A 187 23.40 -5.68 7.69
C LEU A 187 23.85 -6.27 9.03
N SER A 188 24.97 -7.01 9.06
CA SER A 188 25.51 -7.59 10.28
C SER A 188 26.07 -6.51 11.25
N SER A 189 26.45 -5.35 10.75
CA SER A 189 26.89 -4.22 11.59
C SER A 189 25.72 -3.45 12.22
N LEU A 190 24.49 -3.65 11.75
CA LEU A 190 23.33 -3.02 12.36
C LEU A 190 23.05 -3.63 13.74
N PRO A 191 22.65 -2.80 14.73
CA PRO A 191 22.34 -3.30 16.05
C PRO A 191 21.13 -4.26 16.00
N PRO A 192 21.06 -5.29 16.88
CA PRO A 192 19.95 -6.27 16.90
C PRO A 192 18.57 -5.63 16.94
N LYS A 193 18.44 -4.48 17.57
CA LYS A 193 17.20 -3.67 17.56
C LYS A 193 16.74 -3.25 16.17
N ALA A 194 17.60 -3.18 15.15
CA ALA A 194 17.20 -2.85 13.78
C ALA A 194 16.30 -3.91 13.14
N PHE A 195 16.19 -5.08 13.75
CA PHE A 195 15.41 -6.22 13.30
C PHE A 195 14.20 -6.50 14.23
N THR A 196 13.73 -5.48 14.94
CA THR A 196 12.57 -5.56 15.82
C THR A 196 11.45 -4.62 15.39
N GLU A 197 10.21 -4.93 15.77
CA GLU A 197 9.05 -4.08 15.52
C GLU A 197 9.22 -2.66 16.11
N LYS A 198 9.84 -2.56 17.28
CA LYS A 198 10.10 -1.27 17.94
C LYS A 198 11.00 -0.36 17.09
N SER A 199 12.03 -0.92 16.49
CA SER A 199 12.94 -0.15 15.63
C SER A 199 12.32 0.19 14.28
N TYR A 200 11.43 -0.63 13.77
CA TYR A 200 10.62 -0.33 12.63
C TYR A 200 9.85 0.98 12.84
N ARG A 201 9.14 1.10 13.96
CA ARG A 201 8.38 2.31 14.34
C ARG A 201 9.25 3.56 14.58
N ASN A 202 10.54 3.40 14.80
CA ASN A 202 11.48 4.50 15.01
C ASN A 202 12.34 4.79 13.76
N CYS A 203 11.91 4.37 12.59
CA CYS A 203 12.66 4.52 11.33
C CYS A 203 14.08 3.90 11.35
N CYS A 204 14.34 2.97 12.25
CA CYS A 204 15.62 2.27 12.41
C CYS A 204 15.57 0.82 11.92
N GLY A 205 14.41 0.34 11.50
CA GLY A 205 14.25 -0.99 10.94
C GLY A 205 14.88 -1.11 9.55
N ALA A 206 15.48 -2.26 9.25
CA ALA A 206 16.26 -2.46 8.03
C ALA A 206 15.45 -2.28 6.73
N VAL A 207 14.14 -2.58 6.76
CA VAL A 207 13.26 -2.49 5.58
C VAL A 207 11.81 -2.18 5.99
N ALA A 208 11.08 -1.47 5.16
CA ALA A 208 9.64 -1.28 5.31
C ALA A 208 8.88 -1.90 4.13
N VAL A 209 7.86 -2.69 4.45
CA VAL A 209 7.05 -3.42 3.47
C VAL A 209 5.57 -3.08 3.65
N LEU A 210 4.91 -2.69 2.57
CA LEU A 210 3.47 -2.62 2.49
C LEU A 210 2.91 -4.02 2.26
N GLU A 211 1.97 -4.45 3.07
CA GLU A 211 1.16 -5.63 2.83
C GLU A 211 -0.23 -5.24 2.31
N THR A 212 -0.53 -5.61 1.07
CA THR A 212 -1.89 -5.59 0.54
C THR A 212 -2.59 -6.91 0.85
N HIS A 213 -3.91 -6.95 0.72
CA HIS A 213 -4.63 -8.21 0.90
C HIS A 213 -4.33 -9.18 -0.25
N LYS A 214 -4.03 -10.44 0.09
CA LYS A 214 -3.88 -11.51 -0.89
C LYS A 214 -5.23 -11.83 -1.53
N PRO A 215 -5.31 -11.93 -2.88
CA PRO A 215 -6.52 -12.42 -3.53
C PRO A 215 -6.71 -13.90 -3.15
N ASN A 216 -7.64 -14.16 -2.24
CA ASN A 216 -7.99 -15.52 -1.84
C ASN A 216 -9.44 -15.81 -2.24
N ARG A 217 -9.68 -16.98 -2.85
CA ARG A 217 -11.01 -17.56 -2.88
C ARG A 217 -11.35 -18.00 -1.46
N ARG A 218 -12.50 -17.58 -0.91
CA ARG A 218 -12.99 -18.20 0.32
C ARG A 218 -13.30 -19.66 0.05
N ALA A 219 -12.74 -20.56 0.85
CA ALA A 219 -13.15 -21.95 0.88
C ALA A 219 -14.69 -21.99 1.15
N GLY A 220 -15.45 -22.68 0.28
CA GLY A 220 -16.91 -22.78 0.41
C GLY A 220 -17.74 -21.69 -0.25
N ALA A 221 -17.16 -20.64 -0.84
CA ALA A 221 -17.94 -19.63 -1.55
C ALA A 221 -18.42 -20.15 -2.91
N LYS A 222 -19.73 -20.37 -3.04
CA LYS A 222 -20.40 -20.79 -4.30
C LYS A 222 -20.17 -19.82 -5.48
N THR A 223 -19.74 -18.59 -5.22
CA THR A 223 -19.68 -17.50 -6.22
C THR A 223 -18.29 -17.27 -6.81
N GLY A 224 -17.24 -17.99 -6.42
CA GLY A 224 -15.89 -17.80 -6.98
C GLY A 224 -15.28 -16.39 -6.80
N LYS A 225 -15.92 -15.50 -6.03
CA LYS A 225 -15.48 -14.11 -5.84
C LYS A 225 -14.16 -14.08 -5.07
N ILE A 226 -13.17 -13.40 -5.64
CA ILE A 226 -11.89 -13.12 -5.01
C ILE A 226 -12.11 -11.96 -4.04
N GLN A 227 -11.90 -12.18 -2.75
CA GLN A 227 -12.08 -11.12 -1.75
C GLN A 227 -10.83 -10.27 -1.56
N ALA A 228 -11.07 -8.98 -1.37
CA ALA A 228 -10.25 -8.01 -0.63
C ALA A 228 -8.89 -7.60 -1.21
N ALA A 229 -8.44 -8.09 -2.36
CA ALA A 229 -7.26 -7.50 -2.99
C ALA A 229 -7.69 -6.29 -3.83
N PRO A 230 -7.03 -5.12 -3.72
CA PRO A 230 -7.36 -3.97 -4.53
C PRO A 230 -7.13 -4.27 -6.01
N LEU A 231 -8.09 -3.89 -6.86
CA LEU A 231 -7.89 -3.90 -8.30
C LEU A 231 -7.03 -2.70 -8.70
N VAL A 232 -6.12 -2.93 -9.63
CA VAL A 232 -5.28 -1.84 -10.19
C VAL A 232 -6.12 -0.73 -10.83
N ALA A 233 -7.28 -1.12 -11.39
CA ALA A 233 -8.16 -0.19 -12.08
C ALA A 233 -9.14 0.56 -11.14
N ASP A 234 -9.24 0.21 -9.87
CA ASP A 234 -10.20 0.82 -8.93
C ASP A 234 -9.83 2.28 -8.62
N PHE A 235 -8.55 2.59 -8.57
CA PHE A 235 -8.03 3.91 -8.20
C PHE A 235 -6.85 4.33 -9.09
N CYS A 236 -6.47 5.60 -9.01
CA CYS A 236 -5.45 6.20 -9.85
C CYS A 236 -4.12 6.40 -9.11
N VAL A 237 -4.19 6.56 -7.79
CA VAL A 237 -3.04 6.77 -6.91
C VAL A 237 -3.23 5.95 -5.64
N LEU A 238 -2.17 5.28 -5.22
CA LEU A 238 -2.06 4.62 -3.93
C LEU A 238 -1.26 5.52 -2.99
N ALA A 239 -1.83 5.88 -1.86
CA ALA A 239 -1.17 6.65 -0.80
C ALA A 239 -0.88 5.75 0.39
N ILE A 240 0.36 5.74 0.88
CA ILE A 240 0.78 4.93 2.02
C ILE A 240 1.17 5.84 3.17
N ASP A 241 0.47 5.68 4.29
CA ASP A 241 0.80 6.34 5.55
C ASP A 241 2.00 5.64 6.21
N LEU A 242 3.05 6.39 6.43
CA LEU A 242 4.29 5.92 7.04
C LEU A 242 4.28 5.99 8.58
N PHE A 243 3.14 6.23 9.22
CA PHE A 243 3.05 6.44 10.67
C PHE A 243 3.76 5.33 11.47
N LEU A 244 3.54 4.06 11.13
CA LEU A 244 4.21 2.95 11.80
C LEU A 244 5.73 2.90 11.54
N ARG A 245 6.22 3.61 10.53
CA ARG A 245 7.64 3.70 10.20
C ARG A 245 8.31 4.91 10.87
N THR A 246 7.67 6.07 10.82
CA THR A 246 8.28 7.35 11.19
C THR A 246 7.74 7.94 12.49
N GLY A 247 6.61 7.42 13.01
CA GLY A 247 5.86 8.00 14.13
C GLY A 247 5.08 9.27 13.75
N LYS A 248 5.03 9.60 12.44
CA LYS A 248 4.29 10.76 11.91
C LYS A 248 3.44 10.33 10.73
N HIS A 249 2.27 10.96 10.55
CA HIS A 249 1.43 10.77 9.37
C HIS A 249 2.06 11.49 8.17
N GLU A 250 3.04 10.83 7.58
CA GLU A 250 3.73 11.22 6.34
C GLU A 250 3.36 10.22 5.26
N PHE A 251 3.25 10.68 4.01
CA PHE A 251 2.72 9.85 2.94
C PHE A 251 3.71 9.66 1.81
N VAL A 252 3.72 8.47 1.25
CA VAL A 252 4.30 8.18 -0.06
C VAL A 252 3.21 7.78 -1.04
N PHE A 253 3.43 8.07 -2.30
CA PHE A 253 2.45 7.92 -3.37
C PHE A 253 3.00 7.07 -4.50
N ALA A 254 2.15 6.26 -5.11
CA ALA A 254 2.49 5.50 -6.31
C ALA A 254 1.29 5.42 -7.27
N ASN A 255 1.56 5.33 -8.56
CA ASN A 255 0.56 4.93 -9.53
C ASN A 255 0.44 3.39 -9.51
N PRO A 256 -0.74 2.81 -9.25
CA PRO A 256 -0.92 1.36 -9.18
C PRO A 256 -0.52 0.64 -10.48
N HIS A 257 -0.61 1.32 -11.63
CA HIS A 257 -0.17 0.76 -12.91
C HIS A 257 1.36 0.62 -13.05
N GLU A 258 2.13 1.32 -12.24
CA GLU A 258 3.60 1.22 -12.22
C GLU A 258 4.12 0.21 -11.20
N LEU A 259 3.24 -0.26 -10.31
CA LEU A 259 3.55 -1.30 -9.36
C LEU A 259 3.47 -2.69 -9.99
N SER A 260 4.15 -3.67 -9.43
CA SER A 260 4.00 -5.06 -9.83
C SER A 260 2.60 -5.58 -9.48
N HIS A 261 2.03 -6.35 -10.38
CA HIS A 261 0.71 -6.92 -10.21
C HIS A 261 0.80 -8.36 -9.72
N SER A 262 -0.31 -8.88 -9.18
CA SER A 262 -0.40 -10.28 -8.78
C SER A 262 -0.18 -11.20 -9.99
N PRO A 263 0.75 -12.16 -9.95
CA PRO A 263 1.00 -13.05 -11.07
C PRO A 263 -0.12 -14.08 -11.27
N THR A 264 -0.97 -14.28 -10.26
CA THR A 264 -2.10 -15.22 -10.33
C THR A 264 -3.44 -14.53 -10.65
N SER A 265 -3.50 -13.21 -10.45
CA SER A 265 -4.68 -12.39 -10.68
C SER A 265 -4.19 -11.00 -11.12
N PRO A 266 -3.81 -10.85 -12.42
CA PRO A 266 -3.08 -9.66 -12.89
C PRO A 266 -3.86 -8.35 -12.78
N GLU A 267 -5.17 -8.40 -12.62
CA GLU A 267 -6.02 -7.25 -12.35
C GLU A 267 -5.86 -6.68 -10.93
N HIS A 268 -5.20 -7.44 -10.04
CA HIS A 268 -4.97 -7.05 -8.65
C HIS A 268 -3.53 -6.63 -8.41
N LEU A 269 -3.34 -5.79 -7.40
CA LEU A 269 -2.01 -5.47 -6.89
C LEU A 269 -1.32 -6.71 -6.32
N TYR A 270 0.01 -6.68 -6.26
CA TYR A 270 0.80 -7.69 -5.58
C TYR A 270 0.57 -7.63 -4.06
N GLN A 271 0.82 -8.73 -3.35
CA GLN A 271 0.56 -8.79 -1.91
C GLN A 271 1.49 -7.92 -1.08
N ASN A 272 2.77 -7.79 -1.47
CA ASN A 272 3.78 -7.10 -0.68
C ASN A 272 4.65 -6.20 -1.56
N TYR A 273 4.91 -4.99 -1.08
CA TYR A 273 5.81 -4.03 -1.72
C TYR A 273 6.84 -3.52 -0.73
N THR A 274 8.11 -3.48 -1.11
CA THR A 274 9.13 -2.74 -0.36
C THR A 274 8.93 -1.25 -0.59
N ILE A 275 8.75 -0.51 0.49
CA ILE A 275 8.56 0.94 0.46
C ILE A 275 9.91 1.64 0.59
N ASP A 276 10.70 1.24 1.57
CA ASP A 276 12.04 1.76 1.78
C ASP A 276 13.00 0.68 2.29
N VAL A 277 14.28 0.98 2.18
CA VAL A 277 15.37 0.20 2.75
C VAL A 277 16.28 1.16 3.52
N LEU A 278 16.70 0.75 4.71
CA LEU A 278 17.69 1.49 5.49
C LEU A 278 19.06 1.32 4.82
N ILE A 279 19.68 2.42 4.43
CA ILE A 279 21.00 2.42 3.79
C ILE A 279 22.03 3.22 4.61
N PRO A 280 23.33 2.91 4.47
CA PRO A 280 24.38 3.69 5.12
C PRO A 280 24.41 5.13 4.60
N ASN A 281 24.69 6.05 5.51
CA ASN A 281 25.00 7.43 5.20
C ASN A 281 26.23 7.82 6.02
N LYS A 282 26.96 8.91 5.64
CA LYS A 282 28.21 9.35 6.29
C LYS A 282 28.16 9.39 7.82
N LYS A 283 26.99 9.70 8.42
CA LYS A 283 26.86 9.79 9.89
C LYS A 283 25.93 8.74 10.49
N LYS A 284 24.91 8.26 9.77
CA LYS A 284 23.94 7.26 10.24
C LYS A 284 23.21 6.63 9.08
N ALA A 285 22.65 5.44 9.28
CA ALA A 285 21.75 4.82 8.32
C ALA A 285 20.43 5.61 8.20
N ARG A 286 19.88 5.69 7.01
CA ARG A 286 18.60 6.35 6.73
C ARG A 286 17.78 5.53 5.72
N PRO A 287 16.43 5.60 5.77
CA PRO A 287 15.58 5.02 4.74
C PRO A 287 15.79 5.70 3.39
N ILE A 288 15.69 4.93 2.32
CA ILE A 288 15.65 5.44 0.95
C ILE A 288 14.31 5.09 0.31
N ILE A 289 13.64 6.10 -0.23
CA ILE A 289 12.41 5.96 -1.00
C ILE A 289 12.73 6.37 -2.44
N SER A 290 12.41 5.51 -3.38
CA SER A 290 12.70 5.71 -4.81
C SER A 290 11.53 5.26 -5.68
N PRO A 291 11.44 5.70 -6.93
CA PRO A 291 10.40 5.24 -7.84
C PRO A 291 10.26 3.70 -7.85
N PRO A 292 9.03 3.21 -7.94
CA PRO A 292 7.78 3.89 -8.26
C PRO A 292 7.09 4.61 -7.08
N TRP A 293 7.77 4.77 -5.93
CA TRP A 293 7.28 5.52 -4.77
C TRP A 293 7.80 6.96 -4.79
N TYR A 294 6.92 7.90 -4.47
CA TYR A 294 7.18 9.34 -4.46
C TYR A 294 6.77 9.95 -3.13
N LEU A 295 7.63 10.79 -2.55
CA LEU A 295 7.33 11.54 -1.30
C LEU A 295 6.27 12.62 -1.51
N GLY A 296 6.07 13.09 -2.74
CA GLY A 296 5.12 14.13 -3.08
C GLY A 296 4.01 13.63 -3.99
N TYR A 297 2.74 13.91 -3.62
CA TYR A 297 1.60 13.63 -4.49
C TYR A 297 1.75 14.28 -5.88
N LYS A 298 2.14 15.57 -5.91
CA LYS A 298 2.37 16.30 -7.15
C LYS A 298 3.40 15.63 -8.06
N ASP A 299 4.50 15.15 -7.47
CA ASP A 299 5.57 14.49 -8.22
C ASP A 299 5.13 13.14 -8.77
N CYS A 300 4.39 12.36 -7.96
CA CYS A 300 3.77 11.12 -8.41
C CYS A 300 2.89 11.38 -9.64
N VAL A 301 1.93 12.31 -9.53
CA VAL A 301 0.99 12.62 -10.63
C VAL A 301 1.73 13.12 -11.88
N LYS A 302 2.68 14.05 -11.72
CA LYS A 302 3.45 14.61 -12.84
C LYS A 302 4.27 13.55 -13.59
N LYS A 303 4.92 12.64 -12.85
CA LYS A 303 5.84 11.66 -13.44
C LYS A 303 5.12 10.44 -14.01
N THR A 304 4.02 10.01 -13.38
CA THR A 304 3.32 8.77 -13.74
C THR A 304 2.07 8.99 -14.58
N LYS A 305 1.59 10.24 -14.67
CA LYS A 305 0.43 10.65 -15.50
C LYS A 305 -0.78 9.71 -15.31
N PRO A 306 -1.30 9.53 -14.10
CA PRO A 306 -2.43 8.65 -13.84
C PRO A 306 -3.68 9.14 -14.60
N LYS A 307 -4.57 8.22 -14.92
CA LYS A 307 -5.79 8.51 -15.67
C LYS A 307 -6.81 9.22 -14.80
N TYR A 308 -7.25 10.41 -15.22
CA TYR A 308 -8.33 11.14 -14.59
C TYR A 308 -9.69 10.50 -14.84
N ARG A 309 -10.63 10.72 -13.93
CA ARG A 309 -12.03 10.28 -13.99
C ARG A 309 -12.95 11.48 -13.77
N LYS A 310 -14.20 11.34 -14.20
CA LYS A 310 -15.27 12.22 -13.78
C LYS A 310 -15.72 11.88 -12.36
N LEU A 311 -16.15 12.86 -11.59
CA LEU A 311 -16.79 12.63 -10.31
C LEU A 311 -18.14 11.93 -10.56
N ASP A 312 -18.42 10.90 -9.78
CA ASP A 312 -19.74 10.30 -9.72
C ASP A 312 -20.46 10.83 -8.46
N PRO A 313 -21.48 11.70 -8.63
CA PRO A 313 -22.19 12.28 -7.48
C PRO A 313 -22.84 11.24 -6.57
N THR A 314 -23.19 10.06 -7.11
CA THR A 314 -23.81 8.98 -6.32
C THR A 314 -22.81 8.29 -5.36
N GLN A 315 -21.52 8.54 -5.56
CA GLN A 315 -20.45 8.02 -4.72
C GLN A 315 -19.89 9.02 -3.70
N VAL A 316 -20.43 10.23 -3.65
CA VAL A 316 -20.00 11.23 -2.68
C VAL A 316 -20.54 10.91 -1.30
N ASP A 317 -19.66 10.92 -0.29
CA ASP A 317 -20.05 10.72 1.10
C ASP A 317 -20.50 12.05 1.74
N HIS A 318 -21.81 12.25 1.84
CA HIS A 318 -22.42 13.43 2.45
C HIS A 318 -22.50 13.39 3.99
N ARG A 319 -22.02 12.32 4.63
CA ARG A 319 -22.04 12.21 6.11
C ARG A 319 -21.03 13.14 6.80
N GLN A 320 -20.22 13.84 6.05
CA GLN A 320 -19.16 14.74 6.57
C GLN A 320 -19.49 16.23 6.42
N ASP A 321 -20.67 16.55 5.86
CA ASP A 321 -21.18 17.92 5.75
C ASP A 321 -22.02 18.27 7.05
#